data_5fe6ff7adc24b9d60ef6ce3365f1328c
#
_entry.id   5fe6ff7adc24b9d60ef6ce3365f1328c
#
_cell.length_a   1.000
_cell.length_b   1.000
_cell.length_c   1.000
_cell.angle_alpha   90.00
_cell.angle_beta   90.00
_cell.angle_gamma   90.00
#
_symmetry.space_group_name_H-M   'P 1'
#
loop_
_entity.id
_entity.type
_entity.pdbx_description
1 polymer ?
#
loop_
_entity_poly.entity_id
_entity_poly.type
_entity_poly.pdbx_seq_one_letter_code
_entity_poly.pdbx_strand_id
1 'polypeptide(L)'
;MALLALLAAPRGAAAQTPANDFPTEARADYVFACMAANGQTSEALRKCACSMDVVASILPYDRYVEAETILSMRQGLGRSVSMFRAANFEEAVADLRRAQAEGEIRCFN
;
A
#
# COMPACT_ATOMS: atom_id res chain seq x y z
N MET A 1 5.96 -42.30 43.02
CA MET A 1 5.64 -42.14 41.59
C MET A 1 5.19 -40.71 41.39
N ALA A 2 6.10 -39.87 40.90
CA ALA A 2 5.80 -38.47 40.64
C ALA A 2 5.39 -38.33 39.17
N LEU A 3 4.14 -37.93 38.93
CA LEU A 3 3.63 -37.62 37.60
C LEU A 3 4.09 -36.21 37.23
N LEU A 4 5.09 -36.10 36.37
CA LEU A 4 5.43 -34.79 35.76
C LEU A 4 4.35 -34.48 34.72
N ALA A 5 3.45 -33.59 35.07
CA ALA A 5 2.57 -32.97 34.10
C ALA A 5 3.39 -31.93 33.28
N LEU A 6 3.71 -32.28 32.05
CA LEU A 6 4.24 -31.32 31.09
C LEU A 6 3.10 -30.32 30.74
N LEU A 7 3.15 -29.14 31.34
CA LEU A 7 2.35 -28.02 30.90
C LEU A 7 2.92 -27.52 29.55
N ALA A 8 2.27 -27.97 28.49
CA ALA A 8 2.51 -27.38 27.18
C ALA A 8 1.98 -25.93 27.23
N ALA A 9 2.86 -24.95 27.33
CA ALA A 9 2.51 -23.57 27.19
C ALA A 9 1.95 -23.34 25.77
N PRO A 10 0.79 -22.70 25.62
CA PRO A 10 0.32 -22.32 24.29
C PRO A 10 1.35 -21.36 23.69
N ARG A 11 1.99 -21.78 22.61
CA ARG A 11 2.73 -20.85 21.77
C ARG A 11 1.70 -19.89 21.23
N GLY A 12 1.62 -18.71 21.83
CA GLY A 12 0.86 -17.62 21.28
C GLY A 12 1.31 -17.41 19.84
N ALA A 13 0.41 -17.59 18.88
CA ALA A 13 0.65 -17.15 17.54
C ALA A 13 1.08 -15.68 17.64
N ALA A 14 2.32 -15.39 17.25
CA ALA A 14 2.78 -14.02 17.17
C ALA A 14 1.75 -13.28 16.30
N ALA A 15 1.03 -12.34 16.90
CA ALA A 15 0.13 -11.49 16.15
C ALA A 15 0.98 -10.82 15.06
N GLN A 16 0.85 -11.29 13.83
CA GLN A 16 1.44 -10.61 12.70
C GLN A 16 0.79 -9.26 12.68
N THR A 17 1.55 -8.23 13.07
CA THR A 17 1.17 -6.85 12.83
C THR A 17 0.76 -6.77 11.37
N PRO A 18 -0.44 -6.26 11.05
CA PRO A 18 -0.87 -6.10 9.67
C PRO A 18 -0.10 -4.95 9.03
N ALA A 19 1.24 -5.05 9.03
CA ALA A 19 2.10 -4.10 8.33
C ALA A 19 1.80 -4.18 6.83
N ASN A 20 0.91 -5.11 6.42
CA ASN A 20 0.73 -5.36 5.02
C ASN A 20 -0.46 -6.22 4.72
N ASP A 21 -1.61 -5.57 4.70
CA ASP A 21 -2.85 -6.17 4.27
C ASP A 21 -3.05 -6.12 2.75
N PHE A 22 -2.08 -5.57 2.01
CA PHE A 22 -2.13 -5.48 0.56
C PHE A 22 -1.96 -6.86 -0.08
N PRO A 23 -2.87 -7.28 -0.97
CA PRO A 23 -2.66 -8.48 -1.77
C PRO A 23 -1.41 -8.37 -2.65
N THR A 24 -0.78 -9.49 -2.93
CA THR A 24 0.40 -9.54 -3.81
C THR A 24 0.13 -8.93 -5.18
N GLU A 25 -1.03 -9.18 -5.75
CA GLU A 25 -1.43 -8.62 -7.03
C GLU A 25 -1.45 -7.09 -7.02
N ALA A 26 -2.02 -6.48 -5.98
CA ALA A 26 -2.05 -5.03 -5.84
C ALA A 26 -0.65 -4.45 -5.70
N ARG A 27 0.23 -5.12 -4.98
CA ARG A 27 1.63 -4.73 -4.85
C ARG A 27 2.39 -4.83 -6.16
N ALA A 28 2.19 -5.92 -6.89
CA ALA A 28 2.82 -6.14 -8.19
C ALA A 28 2.35 -5.08 -9.21
N ASP A 29 1.08 -4.76 -9.20
CA ASP A 29 0.50 -3.74 -10.07
C ASP A 29 1.09 -2.34 -9.78
N TYR A 30 1.22 -1.98 -8.51
CA TYR A 30 1.87 -0.72 -8.12
C TYR A 30 3.31 -0.66 -8.61
N VAL A 31 4.08 -1.72 -8.39
CA VAL A 31 5.49 -1.79 -8.83
C VAL A 31 5.59 -1.71 -10.35
N PHE A 32 4.70 -2.39 -11.05
CA PHE A 32 4.64 -2.37 -12.52
C PHE A 32 4.39 -0.94 -13.04
N ALA A 33 3.42 -0.23 -12.49
CA ALA A 33 3.11 1.15 -12.86
C ALA A 33 4.27 2.11 -12.50
N CYS A 34 4.89 1.92 -11.36
CA CYS A 34 6.06 2.69 -10.93
C CYS A 34 7.25 2.49 -11.89
N MET A 35 7.51 1.27 -12.32
CA MET A 35 8.58 0.98 -13.28
C MET A 35 8.28 1.54 -14.67
N ALA A 36 7.02 1.62 -15.07
CA ALA A 36 6.64 2.26 -16.30
C ALA A 36 7.08 3.74 -16.34
N ALA A 37 7.06 4.41 -15.19
CA ALA A 37 7.49 5.81 -15.05
C ALA A 37 9.01 5.97 -14.81
N ASN A 38 9.67 4.98 -14.22
CA ASN A 38 11.06 5.10 -13.75
C ASN A 38 12.07 4.20 -14.48
N GLY A 39 11.61 3.36 -15.37
CA GLY A 39 12.45 2.47 -16.18
C GLY A 39 12.33 0.99 -15.80
N GLN A 40 12.69 0.14 -16.77
CA GLN A 40 12.57 -1.32 -16.66
C GLN A 40 13.92 -1.94 -16.26
N THR A 41 14.50 -1.46 -15.15
CA THR A 41 15.79 -1.90 -14.65
C THR A 41 15.65 -2.56 -13.27
N SER A 42 16.66 -3.36 -12.89
CA SER A 42 16.71 -3.93 -11.54
C SER A 42 16.77 -2.86 -10.46
N GLU A 43 17.42 -1.73 -10.74
CA GLU A 43 17.45 -0.60 -9.83
C GLU A 43 16.07 0.01 -9.64
N ALA A 44 15.34 0.28 -10.73
CA ALA A 44 13.98 0.79 -10.67
C ALA A 44 13.05 -0.20 -9.95
N LEU A 45 13.19 -1.50 -10.17
CA LEU A 45 12.44 -2.52 -9.45
C LEU A 45 12.64 -2.41 -7.94
N ARG A 46 13.88 -2.28 -7.47
CA ARG A 46 14.17 -2.16 -6.04
C ARG A 46 13.59 -0.87 -5.45
N LYS A 47 13.73 0.25 -6.13
CA LYS A 47 13.17 1.54 -5.70
C LYS A 47 11.64 1.51 -5.66
N CYS A 48 11.01 0.97 -6.68
CA CYS A 48 9.57 0.84 -6.75
C CYS A 48 9.01 -0.12 -5.70
N ALA A 49 9.69 -1.24 -5.45
CA ALA A 49 9.32 -2.18 -4.39
C ALA A 49 9.45 -1.53 -2.99
N CYS A 50 10.53 -0.78 -2.75
CA CYS A 50 10.72 0.01 -1.54
C CYS A 50 9.58 1.02 -1.35
N SER A 51 9.23 1.76 -2.38
CA SER A 51 8.14 2.73 -2.35
C SER A 51 6.80 2.07 -2.01
N MET A 52 6.52 0.91 -2.61
CA MET A 52 5.31 0.13 -2.30
C MET A 52 5.27 -0.27 -0.82
N ASP A 53 6.38 -0.74 -0.28
CA ASP A 53 6.47 -1.12 1.14
C ASP A 53 6.21 0.07 2.06
N VAL A 54 6.71 1.24 1.71
CA VAL A 54 6.45 2.48 2.47
C VAL A 54 4.97 2.85 2.42
N VAL A 55 4.37 2.86 1.25
CA VAL A 55 2.93 3.15 1.08
C VAL A 55 2.09 2.17 1.91
N ALA A 56 2.38 0.88 1.81
CA ALA A 56 1.65 -0.15 2.54
C ALA A 56 1.84 -0.06 4.07
N SER A 57 2.94 0.53 4.54
CA SER A 57 3.18 0.75 5.97
C SER A 57 2.41 1.94 6.53
N ILE A 58 2.02 2.89 5.69
CA ILE A 58 1.35 4.13 6.09
C ILE A 58 -0.15 4.04 5.89
N LEU A 59 -0.59 3.45 4.78
CA LEU A 59 -1.98 3.47 4.34
C LEU A 59 -2.57 2.06 4.35
N PRO A 60 -3.71 1.83 5.06
CA PRO A 60 -4.43 0.56 4.96
C PRO A 60 -4.91 0.29 3.54
N TYR A 61 -5.02 -0.98 3.16
CA TYR A 61 -5.39 -1.36 1.80
C TYR A 61 -6.75 -0.84 1.37
N ASP A 62 -7.75 -0.81 2.24
CA ASP A 62 -9.07 -0.27 1.93
C ASP A 62 -9.02 1.23 1.57
N ARG A 63 -8.17 2.00 2.26
CA ARG A 63 -7.94 3.41 1.95
C ARG A 63 -7.21 3.60 0.62
N TYR A 64 -6.27 2.72 0.34
CA TYR A 64 -5.57 2.69 -0.94
C TYR A 64 -6.54 2.43 -2.10
N VAL A 65 -7.41 1.43 -1.97
CA VAL A 65 -8.42 1.09 -2.99
C VAL A 65 -9.38 2.25 -3.22
N GLU A 66 -9.83 2.91 -2.16
CA GLU A 66 -10.69 4.09 -2.25
C GLU A 66 -10.03 5.19 -3.10
N ALA A 67 -8.81 5.55 -2.76
CA ALA A 67 -8.06 6.60 -3.47
C ALA A 67 -7.78 6.23 -4.94
N GLU A 68 -7.36 5.00 -5.20
CA GLU A 68 -7.11 4.51 -6.56
C GLU A 68 -8.39 4.49 -7.39
N THR A 69 -9.49 4.09 -6.80
CA THR A 69 -10.80 4.08 -7.47
C THR A 69 -11.22 5.49 -7.88
N ILE A 70 -11.06 6.46 -6.98
CA ILE A 70 -11.36 7.87 -7.25
C ILE A 70 -10.50 8.39 -8.40
N LEU A 71 -9.19 8.13 -8.37
CA LEU A 71 -8.27 8.55 -9.42
C LEU A 71 -8.59 7.91 -10.77
N SER A 72 -8.92 6.63 -10.79
CA SER A 72 -9.31 5.92 -12.01
C SER A 72 -10.59 6.50 -12.61
N MET A 73 -11.58 6.81 -11.79
CA MET A 73 -12.82 7.45 -12.23
C MET A 73 -12.57 8.85 -12.80
N ARG A 74 -11.69 9.63 -12.16
CA ARG A 74 -11.32 10.96 -12.65
C ARG A 74 -10.69 10.89 -14.05
N GLN A 75 -9.86 9.90 -14.30
CA GLN A 75 -9.23 9.69 -15.61
C GLN A 75 -10.23 9.24 -16.67
N GLY A 76 -11.19 8.37 -16.29
CA GLY A 76 -12.14 7.77 -17.22
C GLY A 76 -13.31 8.68 -17.62
N LEU A 77 -13.71 9.61 -16.76
CA LEU A 77 -14.95 10.37 -16.91
C LEU A 77 -14.75 11.80 -17.41
N GLY A 78 -13.53 12.24 -17.60
CA GLY A 78 -13.23 13.58 -18.14
C GLY A 78 -13.90 14.71 -17.34
N ARG A 79 -14.78 15.48 -17.98
CA ARG A 79 -15.43 16.65 -17.36
C ARG A 79 -16.49 16.33 -16.30
N SER A 80 -16.95 15.09 -16.22
CA SER A 80 -17.86 14.65 -15.15
C SER A 80 -17.17 14.53 -13.78
N VAL A 81 -15.92 14.96 -13.70
CA VAL A 81 -15.05 14.86 -12.54
C VAL A 81 -15.55 15.65 -11.33
N SER A 82 -16.40 16.66 -11.53
CA SER A 82 -16.85 17.52 -10.42
C SER A 82 -17.54 16.74 -9.29
N MET A 83 -18.25 15.66 -9.60
CA MET A 83 -18.88 14.82 -8.59
C MET A 83 -17.87 14.06 -7.72
N PHE A 84 -16.64 13.87 -8.18
CA PHE A 84 -15.56 13.19 -7.45
C PHE A 84 -14.63 14.17 -6.74
N ARG A 85 -15.00 15.44 -6.64
CA ARG A 85 -14.28 16.48 -5.92
C ARG A 85 -14.87 16.79 -4.55
N ALA A 86 -15.73 15.93 -4.04
CA ALA A 86 -16.24 16.07 -2.67
C ALA A 86 -15.08 16.03 -1.66
N ALA A 87 -15.22 16.72 -0.52
CA ALA A 87 -14.14 16.88 0.45
C ALA A 87 -13.55 15.54 0.92
N ASN A 88 -14.39 14.52 1.13
CA ASN A 88 -13.94 13.19 1.53
C ASN A 88 -13.14 12.49 0.43
N PHE A 89 -13.45 12.72 -0.84
CA PHE A 89 -12.68 12.17 -1.96
C PHE A 89 -11.31 12.85 -2.08
N GLU A 90 -11.26 14.17 -1.88
CA GLU A 90 -9.99 14.90 -1.87
C GLU A 90 -9.08 14.44 -0.72
N GLU A 91 -9.65 14.16 0.46
CA GLU A 91 -8.90 13.65 1.61
C GLU A 91 -8.29 12.27 1.32
N ALA A 92 -9.07 11.34 0.75
CA ALA A 92 -8.57 10.01 0.40
C ALA A 92 -7.40 10.08 -0.59
N VAL A 93 -7.51 10.92 -1.61
CA VAL A 93 -6.44 11.13 -2.60
C VAL A 93 -5.23 11.80 -1.95
N ALA A 94 -5.44 12.78 -1.08
CA ALA A 94 -4.36 13.46 -0.36
C ALA A 94 -3.59 12.50 0.54
N ASP A 95 -4.26 11.57 1.22
CA ASP A 95 -3.61 10.54 2.04
C ASP A 95 -2.72 9.63 1.20
N LEU A 96 -3.20 9.20 0.04
CA LEU A 96 -2.39 8.42 -0.90
C LEU A 96 -1.19 9.22 -1.39
N ARG A 97 -1.38 10.47 -1.77
CA ARG A 97 -0.29 11.34 -2.25
C ARG A 97 0.78 11.55 -1.18
N ARG A 98 0.40 11.71 0.07
CA ARG A 98 1.36 11.80 1.18
C ARG A 98 2.16 10.52 1.37
N ALA A 99 1.49 9.38 1.32
CA ALA A 99 2.15 8.08 1.44
C ALA A 99 3.15 7.85 0.28
N GLN A 100 2.76 8.20 -0.94
CA GLN A 100 3.63 8.12 -2.11
C GLN A 100 4.83 9.06 -2.01
N ALA A 101 4.63 10.28 -1.53
CA ALA A 101 5.72 11.24 -1.31
C ALA A 101 6.74 10.72 -0.30
N GLU A 102 6.30 10.07 0.78
CA GLU A 102 7.19 9.42 1.73
C GLU A 102 8.00 8.29 1.07
N GLY A 103 7.35 7.47 0.27
CA GLY A 103 8.03 6.43 -0.49
C GLY A 103 9.09 6.99 -1.43
N GLU A 104 8.77 8.08 -2.12
CA GLU A 104 9.70 8.74 -3.02
C GLU A 104 10.92 9.29 -2.27
N ILE A 105 10.71 9.99 -1.16
CA ILE A 105 11.79 10.54 -0.35
C ILE A 105 12.72 9.45 0.19
N ARG A 106 12.16 8.34 0.67
CA ARG A 106 12.93 7.24 1.26
C ARG A 106 13.61 6.34 0.24
N CYS A 107 13.03 6.18 -0.94
CA CYS A 107 13.42 5.13 -1.87
C CYS A 107 14.12 5.63 -3.13
N PHE A 108 13.95 6.89 -3.51
CA PHE A 108 14.48 7.46 -4.76
C PHE A 108 15.59 8.50 -4.56
N ASN A 109 16.24 8.44 -3.45
CA ASN A 109 17.42 9.26 -3.19
C ASN A 109 18.66 8.71 -3.89
#